data_2c1d345ff9005be3e541fa03811a0ad3
#
_entry.id   2c1d345ff9005be3e541fa03811a0ad3
#
_cell.length_a   1.000
_cell.length_b   1.000
_cell.length_c   1.000
_cell.angle_alpha   90.00
_cell.angle_beta   90.00
_cell.angle_gamma   90.00
#
_symmetry.space_group_name_H-M   'P 1'
#
loop_
_entity.id
_entity.type
_entity.pdbx_description
1 polymer ?
#
loop_
_entity_poly.entity_id
_entity_poly.type
_entity_poly.pdbx_seq_one_letter_code
_entity_poly.pdbx_strand_id
1 'polypeptide(L)'
;RSHPFMVCFVEYAISIVQTKIFHTMSLRLGHIAPNFQVQTTAGEVDFYEFLGDSWGILFSHPADYTPVCTTELGKTAVLQEEFAKRNTKVIAVSVDPLDSHYGWVKDINETQNVTVGFPIIADPDRVVATLYDMIHPNASEKTTVRSLFIIGPDKKVKLIITYPASTGRNFNEVLRVLESLQLTAQYSVATPADWQHGEDVIVVPAVSTEDAIKKFPKGVNVIKPYLRYTPQPNLEK
;
A
#
# COMPACT_ATOMS: atom_id res chain seq x y z
N ARG A 1 -25.57 52.90 -16.67
CA ARG A 1 -26.10 52.17 -15.49
C ARG A 1 -25.63 50.71 -15.60
N SER A 2 -24.52 50.41 -14.99
CA SER A 2 -23.94 49.05 -14.93
C SER A 2 -24.72 48.21 -13.94
N HIS A 3 -25.10 47.02 -14.36
CA HIS A 3 -25.87 46.06 -13.58
C HIS A 3 -25.02 45.38 -12.51
N PRO A 4 -25.30 45.54 -11.20
CA PRO A 4 -24.54 44.88 -10.15
C PRO A 4 -24.78 43.40 -9.98
N PHE A 5 -25.75 42.82 -10.71
CA PHE A 5 -26.12 41.39 -10.60
C PHE A 5 -25.19 40.43 -11.33
N MET A 6 -24.41 40.90 -12.30
CA MET A 6 -23.56 39.96 -13.12
C MET A 6 -22.22 39.67 -12.43
N VAL A 7 -21.73 40.55 -11.56
CA VAL A 7 -20.45 40.37 -10.85
C VAL A 7 -20.59 39.29 -9.75
N CYS A 8 -21.73 39.24 -9.07
CA CYS A 8 -21.98 38.29 -7.97
C CYS A 8 -22.08 36.83 -8.45
N PHE A 9 -22.61 36.60 -9.66
CA PHE A 9 -22.71 35.24 -10.24
C PHE A 9 -21.34 34.69 -10.68
N VAL A 10 -20.47 35.55 -11.17
CA VAL A 10 -19.12 35.12 -11.62
C VAL A 10 -18.24 34.79 -10.41
N GLU A 11 -18.28 35.58 -9.34
CA GLU A 11 -17.54 35.29 -8.13
C GLU A 11 -18.05 34.03 -7.41
N TYR A 12 -19.36 33.78 -7.40
CA TYR A 12 -19.95 32.59 -6.83
C TYR A 12 -19.60 31.33 -7.65
N ALA A 13 -19.60 31.44 -8.99
CA ALA A 13 -19.18 30.36 -9.87
C ALA A 13 -17.69 30.05 -9.75
N ILE A 14 -16.84 31.07 -9.61
CA ILE A 14 -15.40 30.91 -9.38
C ILE A 14 -15.15 30.26 -8.02
N SER A 15 -15.89 30.67 -6.97
CA SER A 15 -15.80 30.07 -5.65
C SER A 15 -16.22 28.60 -5.63
N ILE A 16 -17.28 28.24 -6.37
CA ILE A 16 -17.73 26.84 -6.49
C ILE A 16 -16.71 26.01 -7.28
N VAL A 17 -16.12 26.55 -8.33
CA VAL A 17 -15.09 25.88 -9.12
C VAL A 17 -13.81 25.71 -8.30
N GLN A 18 -13.39 26.74 -7.54
CA GLN A 18 -12.23 26.62 -6.64
C GLN A 18 -12.48 25.65 -5.49
N THR A 19 -13.69 25.62 -4.92
CA THR A 19 -14.04 24.66 -3.85
C THR A 19 -14.12 23.22 -4.38
N LYS A 20 -14.46 23.00 -5.65
CA LYS A 20 -14.41 21.67 -6.30
C LYS A 20 -13.02 21.23 -6.73
N ILE A 21 -12.07 22.15 -6.92
CA ILE A 21 -10.69 21.84 -7.30
C ILE A 21 -9.86 21.41 -6.07
N PHE A 22 -10.28 21.72 -4.85
CA PHE A 22 -9.72 21.20 -3.60
C PHE A 22 -10.31 19.86 -3.14
N HIS A 23 -10.95 19.12 -4.02
CA HIS A 23 -11.07 17.68 -3.79
C HIS A 23 -9.65 17.13 -3.91
N THR A 24 -9.07 16.77 -2.77
CA THR A 24 -7.78 16.09 -2.66
C THR A 24 -7.69 15.04 -3.78
N MET A 25 -6.77 15.24 -4.70
CA MET A 25 -6.54 14.23 -5.74
C MET A 25 -6.13 12.95 -5.03
N SER A 26 -6.90 11.88 -5.19
CA SER A 26 -6.56 10.55 -4.69
C SER A 26 -5.13 10.21 -5.08
N LEU A 27 -4.37 9.60 -4.15
CA LEU A 27 -3.03 9.11 -4.44
C LEU A 27 -3.08 8.09 -5.58
N ARG A 28 -2.11 8.18 -6.47
CA ARG A 28 -1.94 7.28 -7.61
C ARG A 28 -0.57 6.63 -7.57
N LEU A 29 -0.38 5.59 -8.38
CA LEU A 29 0.92 4.96 -8.55
C LEU A 29 1.95 5.99 -9.01
N GLY A 30 3.13 5.97 -8.39
CA GLY A 30 4.22 6.91 -8.66
C GLY A 30 4.14 8.24 -7.91
N HIS A 31 3.01 8.58 -7.27
CA HIS A 31 2.94 9.76 -6.41
C HIS A 31 3.81 9.58 -5.15
N ILE A 32 4.32 10.69 -4.64
CA ILE A 32 4.99 10.71 -3.34
C ILE A 32 3.94 10.42 -2.26
N ALA A 33 4.19 9.40 -1.45
CA ALA A 33 3.39 9.08 -0.28
C ALA A 33 3.57 10.19 0.77
N PRO A 34 2.48 10.84 1.25
CA PRO A 34 2.60 11.92 2.23
C PRO A 34 3.24 11.46 3.54
N ASN A 35 4.14 12.29 4.08
CA ASN A 35 4.64 12.10 5.44
C ASN A 35 3.60 12.54 6.47
N PHE A 36 3.69 12.01 7.68
CA PHE A 36 2.86 12.39 8.83
C PHE A 36 3.56 12.06 10.14
N GLN A 37 3.13 12.74 11.21
CA GLN A 37 3.52 12.44 12.59
C GLN A 37 2.26 12.08 13.39
N VAL A 38 2.27 10.92 14.04
CA VAL A 38 1.09 10.37 14.71
C VAL A 38 1.46 9.51 15.92
N GLN A 39 0.48 9.32 16.81
CA GLN A 39 0.58 8.36 17.89
C GLN A 39 0.27 6.94 17.40
N THR A 40 1.05 5.99 17.85
CA THR A 40 0.89 4.58 17.56
C THR A 40 1.02 3.74 18.81
N THR A 41 0.71 2.46 18.70
CA THR A 41 0.95 1.48 19.79
C THR A 41 2.43 1.31 20.14
N ALA A 42 3.33 1.79 19.31
CA ALA A 42 4.79 1.80 19.53
C ALA A 42 5.35 3.20 19.88
N GLY A 43 4.47 4.14 20.27
CA GLY A 43 4.80 5.52 20.55
C GLY A 43 4.56 6.47 19.35
N GLU A 44 5.06 7.69 19.46
CA GLU A 44 4.98 8.67 18.39
C GLU A 44 5.88 8.27 17.22
N VAL A 45 5.35 8.38 15.99
CA VAL A 45 6.02 7.97 14.75
C VAL A 45 5.96 9.12 13.74
N ASP A 46 7.13 9.52 13.21
CA ASP A 46 7.26 10.17 11.91
C ASP A 46 7.36 9.08 10.84
N PHE A 47 6.46 9.08 9.87
CA PHE A 47 6.34 7.97 8.93
C PHE A 47 7.58 7.79 8.06
N TYR A 48 8.20 8.87 7.60
CA TYR A 48 9.41 8.78 6.79
C TYR A 48 10.62 8.29 7.61
N GLU A 49 10.75 8.75 8.84
CA GLU A 49 11.79 8.24 9.74
C GLU A 49 11.56 6.77 10.07
N PHE A 50 10.30 6.37 10.30
CA PHE A 50 9.93 4.98 10.52
C PHE A 50 10.31 4.09 9.34
N LEU A 51 10.03 4.51 8.10
CA LEU A 51 10.38 3.76 6.91
C LEU A 51 11.90 3.73 6.66
N GLY A 52 12.60 4.85 6.88
CA GLY A 52 14.01 4.96 6.51
C GLY A 52 14.23 4.58 5.05
N ASP A 53 15.18 3.68 4.78
CA ASP A 53 15.48 3.16 3.44
C ASP A 53 14.73 1.86 3.11
N SER A 54 13.78 1.46 3.94
CA SER A 54 13.01 0.25 3.71
C SER A 54 11.78 0.51 2.82
N TRP A 55 11.24 -0.57 2.28
CA TRP A 55 9.89 -0.61 1.75
C TRP A 55 8.89 -0.47 2.90
N GLY A 56 7.68 -0.01 2.60
CA GLY A 56 6.62 0.14 3.58
C GLY A 56 5.30 -0.41 3.11
N ILE A 57 4.54 -0.95 4.06
CA ILE A 57 3.13 -1.32 3.87
C ILE A 57 2.33 -0.54 4.90
N LEU A 58 1.46 0.35 4.42
CA LEU A 58 0.50 1.09 5.21
C LEU A 58 -0.90 0.60 4.85
N PHE A 59 -1.64 0.08 5.82
CA PHE A 59 -2.99 -0.41 5.57
C PHE A 59 -3.99 0.00 6.64
N SER A 60 -5.20 0.32 6.20
CA SER A 60 -6.31 0.69 7.08
C SER A 60 -7.24 -0.49 7.35
N HIS A 61 -7.90 -0.45 8.50
CA HIS A 61 -9.01 -1.32 8.84
C HIS A 61 -10.19 -0.50 9.38
N PRO A 62 -11.43 -0.93 9.14
CA PRO A 62 -12.60 -0.14 9.50
C PRO A 62 -12.74 0.16 10.99
N ALA A 63 -12.57 -0.80 11.85
CA ALA A 63 -12.68 -0.61 13.30
C ALA A 63 -12.03 -1.73 14.10
N ASP A 64 -11.49 -1.39 15.27
CA ASP A 64 -11.05 -2.35 16.27
C ASP A 64 -12.23 -3.20 16.78
N TYR A 65 -11.93 -4.33 17.40
CA TYR A 65 -12.92 -5.26 17.97
C TYR A 65 -13.99 -5.71 16.96
N THR A 66 -13.59 -5.90 15.70
CA THR A 66 -14.45 -6.43 14.65
C THR A 66 -13.86 -7.72 14.07
N PRO A 67 -14.70 -8.65 13.58
CA PRO A 67 -14.22 -10.00 13.25
C PRO A 67 -13.26 -10.01 12.07
N VAL A 68 -13.58 -9.38 10.96
CA VAL A 68 -12.73 -9.39 9.76
C VAL A 68 -11.40 -8.67 10.02
N CYS A 69 -11.43 -7.51 10.69
CA CYS A 69 -10.21 -6.79 11.04
C CYS A 69 -9.29 -7.62 11.95
N THR A 70 -9.86 -8.36 12.91
CA THR A 70 -9.09 -9.27 13.78
C THR A 70 -8.37 -10.34 12.96
N THR A 71 -9.03 -10.95 11.99
CA THR A 71 -8.39 -11.94 11.11
C THR A 71 -7.30 -11.33 10.23
N GLU A 72 -7.50 -10.11 9.72
CA GLU A 72 -6.52 -9.42 8.88
C GLU A 72 -5.24 -9.06 9.65
N LEU A 73 -5.35 -8.48 10.84
CA LEU A 73 -4.18 -8.15 11.65
C LEU A 73 -3.49 -9.42 12.16
N GLY A 74 -4.23 -10.45 12.48
CA GLY A 74 -3.69 -11.76 12.79
C GLY A 74 -2.87 -12.34 11.64
N LYS A 75 -3.41 -12.33 10.41
CA LYS A 75 -2.68 -12.82 9.24
C LYS A 75 -1.45 -11.97 8.93
N THR A 76 -1.54 -10.66 9.10
CA THR A 76 -0.38 -9.76 8.95
C THR A 76 0.70 -10.09 9.96
N ALA A 77 0.34 -10.39 11.20
CA ALA A 77 1.28 -10.80 12.24
C ALA A 77 1.96 -12.14 11.91
N VAL A 78 1.25 -13.09 11.33
CA VAL A 78 1.84 -14.35 10.82
C VAL A 78 2.92 -14.07 9.77
N LEU A 79 2.70 -13.08 8.90
CA LEU A 79 3.62 -12.75 7.80
C LEU A 79 4.65 -11.67 8.14
N GLN A 80 4.62 -11.10 9.34
CA GLN A 80 5.47 -9.93 9.66
C GLN A 80 6.97 -10.22 9.53
N GLU A 81 7.43 -11.43 9.84
CA GLU A 81 8.81 -11.82 9.65
C GLU A 81 9.19 -11.95 8.16
N GLU A 82 8.27 -12.42 7.33
CA GLU A 82 8.47 -12.51 5.89
C GLU A 82 8.59 -11.11 5.26
N PHE A 83 7.82 -10.13 5.74
CA PHE A 83 7.99 -8.73 5.34
C PHE A 83 9.33 -8.17 5.81
N ALA A 84 9.72 -8.42 7.06
CA ALA A 84 10.98 -7.96 7.62
C ALA A 84 12.20 -8.52 6.86
N LYS A 85 12.19 -9.82 6.50
CA LYS A 85 13.24 -10.44 5.66
C LYS A 85 13.39 -9.77 4.30
N ARG A 86 12.35 -9.10 3.81
CA ARG A 86 12.32 -8.35 2.54
C ARG A 86 12.51 -6.86 2.73
N ASN A 87 13.17 -6.45 3.81
CA ASN A 87 13.39 -5.04 4.14
C ASN A 87 12.12 -4.20 4.04
N THR A 88 11.02 -4.70 4.60
CA THR A 88 9.72 -4.07 4.52
C THR A 88 9.13 -3.89 5.91
N LYS A 89 8.74 -2.66 6.24
CA LYS A 89 8.07 -2.30 7.49
C LYS A 89 6.57 -2.21 7.28
N VAL A 90 5.83 -2.67 8.27
CA VAL A 90 4.37 -2.71 8.23
C VAL A 90 3.81 -1.78 9.30
N ILE A 91 2.78 -1.04 8.97
CA ILE A 91 2.04 -0.18 9.89
C ILE A 91 0.55 -0.17 9.52
N ALA A 92 -0.28 -0.38 10.52
CA ALA A 92 -1.75 -0.36 10.37
C ALA A 92 -2.32 0.97 10.87
N VAL A 93 -3.53 1.31 10.43
CA VAL A 93 -4.25 2.52 10.87
C VAL A 93 -5.75 2.28 10.95
N SER A 94 -6.38 2.84 11.97
CA SER A 94 -7.81 3.08 12.00
C SER A 94 -8.13 4.39 12.74
N VAL A 95 -9.38 4.82 12.68
CA VAL A 95 -9.86 6.01 13.37
C VAL A 95 -10.10 5.79 14.88
N ASP A 96 -9.91 4.58 15.37
CA ASP A 96 -10.05 4.26 16.78
C ASP A 96 -8.98 4.95 17.62
N PRO A 97 -9.27 5.25 18.89
CA PRO A 97 -8.30 5.83 19.81
C PRO A 97 -7.24 4.82 20.26
N LEU A 98 -6.11 5.33 20.73
CA LEU A 98 -4.94 4.52 21.11
C LEU A 98 -5.24 3.43 22.15
N ASP A 99 -6.03 3.75 23.17
CA ASP A 99 -6.40 2.78 24.22
C ASP A 99 -7.20 1.59 23.66
N SER A 100 -8.04 1.83 22.66
CA SER A 100 -8.73 0.77 21.93
C SER A 100 -7.73 -0.20 21.29
N HIS A 101 -6.72 0.31 20.60
CA HIS A 101 -5.69 -0.51 19.97
C HIS A 101 -4.95 -1.39 20.96
N TYR A 102 -4.55 -0.86 22.10
CA TYR A 102 -3.85 -1.65 23.13
C TYR A 102 -4.69 -2.82 23.66
N GLY A 103 -5.97 -2.57 23.90
CA GLY A 103 -6.89 -3.63 24.35
C GLY A 103 -7.12 -4.69 23.27
N TRP A 104 -7.37 -4.23 22.03
CA TRP A 104 -7.66 -5.11 20.92
C TRP A 104 -6.46 -5.97 20.48
N VAL A 105 -5.22 -5.48 20.56
CA VAL A 105 -4.02 -6.27 20.30
C VAL A 105 -3.97 -7.52 21.17
N LYS A 106 -4.41 -7.46 22.42
CA LYS A 106 -4.47 -8.64 23.31
C LYS A 106 -5.43 -9.70 22.75
N ASP A 107 -6.60 -9.27 22.28
CA ASP A 107 -7.59 -10.17 21.68
C ASP A 107 -7.09 -10.78 20.36
N ILE A 108 -6.41 -9.99 19.54
CA ILE A 108 -5.78 -10.50 18.31
C ILE A 108 -4.76 -11.58 18.65
N ASN A 109 -3.85 -11.29 19.56
CA ASN A 109 -2.81 -12.23 19.96
C ASN A 109 -3.39 -13.53 20.50
N GLU A 110 -4.43 -13.44 21.32
CA GLU A 110 -5.11 -14.61 21.90
C GLU A 110 -5.86 -15.41 20.83
N THR A 111 -6.73 -14.74 20.05
CA THR A 111 -7.64 -15.42 19.12
C THR A 111 -6.95 -15.93 17.87
N GLN A 112 -5.88 -15.28 17.42
CA GLN A 112 -5.13 -15.65 16.21
C GLN A 112 -3.84 -16.42 16.53
N ASN A 113 -3.51 -16.61 17.81
CA ASN A 113 -2.28 -17.26 18.27
C ASN A 113 -1.01 -16.64 17.66
N VAL A 114 -0.90 -15.34 17.76
CA VAL A 114 0.19 -14.52 17.21
C VAL A 114 0.68 -13.50 18.23
N THR A 115 1.76 -12.81 17.91
CA THR A 115 2.19 -11.59 18.59
C THR A 115 2.28 -10.47 17.56
N VAL A 116 1.39 -9.49 17.65
CA VAL A 116 1.42 -8.30 16.79
C VAL A 116 2.65 -7.48 17.16
N GLY A 117 3.62 -7.40 16.23
CA GLY A 117 4.88 -6.69 16.41
C GLY A 117 5.01 -5.41 15.56
N PHE A 118 4.00 -5.04 14.80
CA PHE A 118 3.95 -3.82 14.03
C PHE A 118 3.09 -2.75 14.70
N PRO A 119 3.40 -1.44 14.51
CA PRO A 119 2.61 -0.36 15.09
C PRO A 119 1.22 -0.27 14.47
N ILE A 120 0.25 0.17 15.29
CA ILE A 120 -1.09 0.55 14.86
C ILE A 120 -1.28 2.03 15.16
N ILE A 121 -1.55 2.81 14.13
CA ILE A 121 -1.78 4.26 14.20
C ILE A 121 -3.17 4.52 14.78
N ALA A 122 -3.24 5.36 15.81
CA ALA A 122 -4.48 5.96 16.27
C ALA A 122 -4.75 7.25 15.47
N ASP A 123 -5.81 7.26 14.66
CA ASP A 123 -6.16 8.37 13.78
C ASP A 123 -7.58 8.93 14.06
N PRO A 124 -7.91 9.33 15.31
CA PRO A 124 -9.25 9.79 15.65
C PRO A 124 -9.65 11.07 14.92
N ASP A 125 -8.67 11.91 14.56
CA ASP A 125 -8.86 13.15 13.81
C ASP A 125 -8.82 12.95 12.28
N ARG A 126 -8.67 11.72 11.81
CA ARG A 126 -8.66 11.33 10.39
C ARG A 126 -7.59 12.01 9.55
N VAL A 127 -6.45 12.33 10.13
CA VAL A 127 -5.32 12.97 9.43
C VAL A 127 -4.74 12.03 8.36
N VAL A 128 -4.32 10.83 8.77
CA VAL A 128 -3.77 9.82 7.84
C VAL A 128 -4.84 9.33 6.89
N ALA A 129 -6.04 9.05 7.38
CA ALA A 129 -7.15 8.59 6.56
C ALA A 129 -7.51 9.59 5.44
N THR A 130 -7.39 10.89 5.70
CA THR A 130 -7.63 11.95 4.70
C THR A 130 -6.46 12.06 3.72
N LEU A 131 -5.22 12.08 4.20
CA LEU A 131 -4.02 12.15 3.35
C LEU A 131 -3.95 11.01 2.33
N TYR A 132 -4.38 9.82 2.73
CA TYR A 132 -4.32 8.59 1.91
C TYR A 132 -5.66 8.19 1.31
N ASP A 133 -6.68 9.06 1.38
CA ASP A 133 -8.02 8.82 0.80
C ASP A 133 -8.61 7.46 1.24
N MET A 134 -8.54 7.18 2.55
CA MET A 134 -8.99 5.90 3.12
C MET A 134 -10.45 5.91 3.55
N ILE A 135 -11.11 7.06 3.55
CA ILE A 135 -12.54 7.19 3.85
C ILE A 135 -13.28 7.42 2.55
N HIS A 136 -14.17 6.49 2.22
CA HIS A 136 -15.01 6.55 1.03
C HIS A 136 -16.44 6.85 1.46
N PRO A 137 -16.95 8.07 1.28
CA PRO A 137 -18.23 8.51 1.87
C PRO A 137 -19.41 7.62 1.50
N ASN A 138 -19.45 7.09 0.27
CA ASN A 138 -20.52 6.19 -0.18
C ASN A 138 -20.42 4.77 0.41
N ALA A 139 -19.28 4.40 0.96
CA ALA A 139 -19.09 3.13 1.68
C ALA A 139 -19.24 3.33 3.19
N SER A 140 -18.59 4.35 3.76
CA SER A 140 -18.70 4.78 5.14
C SER A 140 -18.20 6.21 5.30
N GLU A 141 -18.96 7.06 5.95
CA GLU A 141 -18.55 8.44 6.25
C GLU A 141 -17.66 8.54 7.50
N LYS A 142 -17.65 7.53 8.34
CA LYS A 142 -17.05 7.58 9.69
C LYS A 142 -15.79 6.77 9.83
N THR A 143 -15.68 5.67 9.11
CA THR A 143 -14.57 4.72 9.23
C THR A 143 -13.82 4.58 7.91
N THR A 144 -12.58 4.11 8.00
CA THR A 144 -11.79 3.77 6.81
C THR A 144 -12.35 2.51 6.13
N VAL A 145 -12.18 2.43 4.81
CA VAL A 145 -12.29 1.18 4.06
C VAL A 145 -11.00 0.35 4.25
N ARG A 146 -10.89 -0.81 3.62
CA ARG A 146 -9.70 -1.65 3.67
C ARG A 146 -8.72 -1.25 2.57
N SER A 147 -8.05 -0.11 2.76
CA SER A 147 -7.00 0.36 1.85
C SER A 147 -5.64 -0.22 2.24
N LEU A 148 -4.79 -0.46 1.26
CA LEU A 148 -3.41 -0.86 1.46
C LEU A 148 -2.53 -0.20 0.41
N PHE A 149 -1.41 0.37 0.87
CA PHE A 149 -0.39 1.01 0.04
C PHE A 149 0.93 0.28 0.24
N ILE A 150 1.58 -0.10 -0.85
CA ILE A 150 3.00 -0.45 -0.82
C ILE A 150 3.79 0.77 -1.29
N ILE A 151 4.76 1.17 -0.48
CA ILE A 151 5.58 2.36 -0.67
C ILE A 151 7.03 1.91 -0.82
N GLY A 152 7.71 2.39 -1.87
CA GLY A 152 9.11 2.07 -2.12
C GLY A 152 10.07 2.89 -1.24
N PRO A 153 11.37 2.55 -1.24
CA PRO A 153 12.41 3.32 -0.53
C PRO A 153 12.51 4.78 -0.99
N ASP A 154 12.09 5.07 -2.21
CA ASP A 154 11.98 6.42 -2.78
C ASP A 154 10.74 7.20 -2.29
N LYS A 155 9.99 6.66 -1.34
CA LYS A 155 8.74 7.22 -0.80
C LYS A 155 7.62 7.35 -1.83
N LYS A 156 7.70 6.63 -2.95
CA LYS A 156 6.65 6.61 -3.96
C LYS A 156 5.69 5.44 -3.76
N VAL A 157 4.43 5.68 -4.05
CA VAL A 157 3.38 4.65 -4.05
C VAL A 157 3.62 3.68 -5.21
N LYS A 158 3.77 2.40 -4.90
CA LYS A 158 4.03 1.32 -5.87
C LYS A 158 2.82 0.44 -6.11
N LEU A 159 1.91 0.31 -5.15
CA LEU A 159 0.69 -0.49 -5.23
C LEU A 159 -0.38 0.16 -4.36
N ILE A 160 -1.63 0.07 -4.82
CA ILE A 160 -2.82 0.43 -4.06
C ILE A 160 -3.82 -0.70 -4.18
N ILE A 161 -4.32 -1.18 -3.04
CA ILE A 161 -5.43 -2.14 -2.95
C ILE A 161 -6.53 -1.48 -2.14
N THR A 162 -7.77 -1.58 -2.61
CA THR A 162 -8.94 -1.07 -1.87
C THR A 162 -10.05 -2.11 -1.90
N TYR A 163 -10.47 -2.53 -0.71
CA TYR A 163 -11.54 -3.51 -0.49
C TYR A 163 -12.66 -2.89 0.35
N PRO A 164 -13.91 -3.32 0.14
CA PRO A 164 -15.03 -2.95 1.01
C PRO A 164 -14.88 -3.60 2.39
N ALA A 165 -15.57 -3.06 3.38
CA ALA A 165 -15.53 -3.56 4.76
C ALA A 165 -15.95 -5.04 4.89
N SER A 166 -16.80 -5.54 3.99
CA SER A 166 -17.30 -6.92 3.98
C SER A 166 -16.25 -7.99 3.63
N THR A 167 -15.13 -7.59 3.02
CA THR A 167 -14.22 -8.54 2.37
C THR A 167 -12.81 -8.38 2.91
N GLY A 168 -12.34 -9.39 3.64
CA GLY A 168 -10.94 -9.46 4.11
C GLY A 168 -9.96 -9.64 2.95
N ARG A 169 -8.82 -8.96 3.07
CA ARG A 169 -7.76 -8.99 2.05
C ARG A 169 -6.97 -10.29 2.09
N ASN A 170 -6.36 -10.64 0.96
CA ASN A 170 -5.41 -11.73 0.86
C ASN A 170 -3.98 -11.23 1.06
N PHE A 171 -3.45 -11.37 2.28
CA PHE A 171 -2.09 -10.90 2.60
C PHE A 171 -0.98 -11.75 1.96
N ASN A 172 -1.26 -12.97 1.52
CA ASN A 172 -0.33 -13.72 0.68
C ASN A 172 -0.16 -13.05 -0.68
N GLU A 173 -1.23 -12.44 -1.23
CA GLU A 173 -1.14 -11.62 -2.45
C GLU A 173 -0.32 -10.35 -2.21
N VAL A 174 -0.44 -9.72 -1.04
CA VAL A 174 0.40 -8.56 -0.69
C VAL A 174 1.87 -8.96 -0.70
N LEU A 175 2.22 -10.11 -0.11
CA LEU A 175 3.59 -10.64 -0.13
C LEU A 175 4.05 -10.94 -1.56
N ARG A 176 3.22 -11.61 -2.36
CA ARG A 176 3.50 -11.94 -3.77
C ARG A 176 3.82 -10.69 -4.59
N VAL A 177 3.00 -9.66 -4.46
CA VAL A 177 3.21 -8.40 -5.21
C VAL A 177 4.43 -7.64 -4.71
N LEU A 178 4.69 -7.64 -3.40
CA LEU A 178 5.92 -7.05 -2.84
C LEU A 178 7.17 -7.70 -3.46
N GLU A 179 7.21 -9.01 -3.54
CA GLU A 179 8.31 -9.75 -4.17
C GLU A 179 8.47 -9.38 -5.64
N SER A 180 7.36 -9.26 -6.37
CA SER A 180 7.37 -8.81 -7.76
C SER A 180 7.92 -7.37 -7.89
N LEU A 181 7.46 -6.45 -7.06
CA LEU A 181 7.90 -5.05 -7.08
C LEU A 181 9.39 -4.92 -6.77
N GLN A 182 9.90 -5.67 -5.80
CA GLN A 182 11.32 -5.66 -5.45
C GLN A 182 12.18 -6.27 -6.57
N LEU A 183 11.74 -7.37 -7.15
CA LEU A 183 12.43 -8.02 -8.26
C LEU A 183 12.52 -7.11 -9.49
N THR A 184 11.41 -6.50 -9.87
CA THR A 184 11.34 -5.63 -11.06
C THR A 184 12.02 -4.28 -10.87
N ALA A 185 12.20 -3.84 -9.61
CA ALA A 185 13.00 -2.65 -9.30
C ALA A 185 14.51 -2.87 -9.51
N GLN A 186 14.99 -4.10 -9.41
CA GLN A 186 16.42 -4.44 -9.46
C GLN A 186 16.85 -5.04 -10.81
N TYR A 187 15.94 -5.71 -11.50
CA TYR A 187 16.22 -6.44 -12.73
C TYR A 187 15.32 -5.95 -13.87
N SER A 188 15.82 -6.05 -15.09
CA SER A 188 15.07 -5.69 -16.30
C SER A 188 14.07 -6.79 -16.68
N VAL A 189 13.18 -7.12 -15.75
CA VAL A 189 12.16 -8.15 -15.89
C VAL A 189 10.80 -7.62 -15.46
N ALA A 190 9.75 -8.32 -15.89
CA ALA A 190 8.38 -8.17 -15.42
C ALA A 190 7.84 -9.53 -14.98
N THR A 191 6.87 -9.53 -14.09
CA THR A 191 6.24 -10.78 -13.65
C THR A 191 4.98 -11.03 -14.46
N PRO A 192 4.80 -12.25 -15.01
CA PRO A 192 3.59 -12.60 -15.75
C PRO A 192 2.36 -12.70 -14.85
N ALA A 193 1.18 -12.81 -15.46
CA ALA A 193 -0.05 -13.08 -14.73
C ALA A 193 0.11 -14.31 -13.84
N ASP A 194 -0.43 -14.23 -12.61
CA ASP A 194 -0.40 -15.31 -11.61
C ASP A 194 0.99 -15.76 -11.14
N TRP A 195 2.05 -15.04 -11.51
CA TRP A 195 3.42 -15.37 -11.11
C TRP A 195 3.55 -15.60 -9.61
N GLN A 196 4.24 -16.67 -9.25
CA GLN A 196 4.64 -16.98 -7.88
C GLN A 196 6.17 -16.94 -7.76
N HIS A 197 6.67 -16.64 -6.56
CA HIS A 197 8.10 -16.68 -6.27
C HIS A 197 8.71 -18.02 -6.68
N GLY A 198 9.79 -17.97 -7.44
CA GLY A 198 10.46 -19.14 -7.99
C GLY A 198 10.11 -19.48 -9.44
N GLU A 199 9.05 -18.91 -9.98
CA GLU A 199 8.65 -19.11 -11.37
C GLU A 199 9.43 -18.19 -12.33
N ASP A 200 9.39 -18.54 -13.61
CA ASP A 200 10.02 -17.74 -14.66
C ASP A 200 9.37 -16.36 -14.78
N VAL A 201 10.18 -15.41 -15.16
CA VAL A 201 9.78 -14.01 -15.37
C VAL A 201 9.96 -13.60 -16.83
N ILE A 202 9.36 -12.47 -17.20
CA ILE A 202 9.39 -11.93 -18.55
C ILE A 202 10.57 -10.94 -18.67
N VAL A 203 11.36 -11.08 -19.74
CA VAL A 203 12.34 -10.05 -20.13
C VAL A 203 11.59 -8.84 -20.68
N VAL A 204 11.86 -7.64 -20.15
CA VAL A 204 11.14 -6.43 -20.57
C VAL A 204 11.43 -6.10 -22.06
N PRO A 205 10.48 -5.49 -22.77
CA PRO A 205 10.64 -5.16 -24.21
C PRO A 205 11.84 -4.27 -24.52
N ALA A 206 12.27 -3.43 -23.57
CA ALA A 206 13.41 -2.53 -23.75
C ALA A 206 14.77 -3.26 -23.90
N VAL A 207 14.86 -4.52 -23.47
CA VAL A 207 16.06 -5.35 -23.61
C VAL A 207 15.92 -6.19 -24.87
N SER A 208 16.85 -6.05 -25.81
CA SER A 208 16.88 -6.89 -27.02
C SER A 208 17.09 -8.37 -26.67
N THR A 209 16.73 -9.29 -27.55
CA THR A 209 16.98 -10.72 -27.33
C THR A 209 18.47 -11.04 -27.20
N GLU A 210 19.30 -10.38 -28.00
CA GLU A 210 20.75 -10.52 -27.93
C GLU A 210 21.31 -10.08 -26.58
N ASP A 211 20.87 -8.91 -26.08
CA ASP A 211 21.29 -8.40 -24.78
C ASP A 211 20.73 -9.22 -23.63
N ALA A 212 19.52 -9.74 -23.76
CA ALA A 212 18.90 -10.61 -22.77
C ALA A 212 19.72 -11.90 -22.55
N ILE A 213 20.20 -12.53 -23.61
CA ILE A 213 21.03 -13.73 -23.52
C ILE A 213 22.34 -13.45 -22.76
N LYS A 214 22.92 -12.27 -22.93
CA LYS A 214 24.11 -11.84 -22.20
C LYS A 214 23.80 -11.49 -20.74
N LYS A 215 22.64 -10.86 -20.51
CA LYS A 215 22.25 -10.33 -19.20
C LYS A 215 21.71 -11.39 -18.24
N PHE A 216 21.08 -12.45 -18.76
CA PHE A 216 20.44 -13.49 -17.98
C PHE A 216 21.15 -14.84 -18.17
N PRO A 217 22.19 -15.15 -17.38
CA PRO A 217 23.02 -16.33 -17.58
C PRO A 217 22.32 -17.66 -17.32
N LYS A 218 21.16 -17.64 -16.65
CA LYS A 218 20.32 -18.84 -16.44
C LYS A 218 19.56 -19.25 -17.68
N GLY A 219 19.60 -18.45 -18.75
CA GLY A 219 18.98 -18.72 -20.04
C GLY A 219 17.79 -17.84 -20.34
N VAL A 220 17.47 -17.74 -21.63
CA VAL A 220 16.31 -17.00 -22.14
C VAL A 220 15.54 -17.91 -23.08
N ASN A 221 14.26 -18.12 -22.78
CA ASN A 221 13.34 -18.86 -23.63
C ASN A 221 12.52 -17.90 -24.48
N VAL A 222 12.74 -17.91 -25.79
CA VAL A 222 12.06 -17.02 -26.74
C VAL A 222 10.85 -17.74 -27.33
N ILE A 223 9.65 -17.40 -26.85
CA ILE A 223 8.38 -17.93 -27.40
C ILE A 223 7.99 -17.12 -28.65
N LYS A 224 8.10 -15.79 -28.54
CA LYS A 224 7.93 -14.81 -29.62
C LYS A 224 8.94 -13.69 -29.42
N PRO A 225 9.24 -12.87 -30.43
CA PRO A 225 10.12 -11.72 -30.25
C PRO A 225 9.74 -10.78 -29.11
N TYR A 226 8.45 -10.69 -28.80
CA TYR A 226 7.89 -9.86 -27.72
C TYR A 226 7.58 -10.64 -26.44
N LEU A 227 7.69 -11.98 -26.44
CA LEU A 227 7.36 -12.85 -25.29
C LEU A 227 8.55 -13.78 -25.01
N ARG A 228 9.36 -13.36 -24.06
CA ARG A 228 10.61 -14.03 -23.69
C ARG A 228 10.66 -14.21 -22.19
N TYR A 229 10.96 -15.42 -21.76
CA TYR A 229 11.05 -15.79 -20.35
C TYR A 229 12.50 -16.05 -19.95
N THR A 230 12.79 -15.82 -18.68
CA THR A 230 14.04 -16.20 -18.02
C THR A 230 13.73 -16.70 -16.61
N PRO A 231 14.49 -17.64 -16.05
CA PRO A 231 14.37 -17.98 -14.65
C PRO A 231 14.53 -16.75 -13.75
N GLN A 232 13.83 -16.74 -12.63
CA GLN A 232 13.92 -15.64 -11.66
C GLN A 232 15.40 -15.34 -11.33
N PRO A 233 15.90 -14.11 -11.62
CA PRO A 233 17.36 -13.86 -11.62
C PRO A 233 18.00 -13.80 -10.25
N ASN A 234 17.25 -13.50 -9.19
CA ASN A 234 17.77 -13.34 -7.83
C ASN A 234 17.70 -14.62 -6.97
N LEU A 235 17.41 -15.75 -7.55
CA LEU A 235 17.49 -17.05 -6.87
C LEU A 235 18.88 -17.63 -7.04
N GLU A 236 19.44 -18.17 -5.95
CA GLU A 236 20.62 -19.03 -6.04
C GLU A 236 20.28 -20.32 -6.80
N LYS A 237 21.30 -20.89 -7.45
CA LYS A 237 21.15 -22.14 -8.23
C LYS A 237 20.94 -23.34 -7.32
#